data_deae33ec20b2e905a68ec79961d42750
#
_entry.id   deae33ec20b2e905a68ec79961d42750
#
_cell.length_a   1.000
_cell.length_b   1.000
_cell.length_c   1.000
_cell.angle_alpha   90.00
_cell.angle_beta   90.00
_cell.angle_gamma   90.00
#
_symmetry.space_group_name_H-M   'P 1'
#
loop_
_entity.id
_entity.type
_entity.pdbx_description
1 polymer ?
#
loop_
_entity_poly.entity_id
_entity_poly.type
_entity_poly.pdbx_seq_one_letter_code
_entity_poly.pdbx_strand_id
1 'polypeptide(L)'
;SGKIFFNNNLISNLPSYEISKLGIGLVPEGRRIFSNLTVEENLIVAFRKGYWDLNKIKQIFPRLSERLTQMSNSLSGGEQQMLAIARTLMTNPKLLILDEATEGLSPNIRNEIWTIISEIKKKDVSIILVDKYLNKIKQIADKLYILDRGENAWNGKPSLLTDQIVKKYLSV
;
A
#
# COMPACT_ATOMS: atom_id res chain seq x y z
N SER A 1 -4.60 -7.07 -24.05
CA SER A 1 -3.28 -6.79 -24.65
C SER A 1 -2.87 -5.37 -24.28
N GLY A 2 -1.73 -5.17 -23.65
CA GLY A 2 -1.22 -3.86 -23.30
C GLY A 2 0.25 -3.95 -22.92
N LYS A 3 0.92 -2.79 -22.84
CA LYS A 3 2.30 -2.70 -22.39
C LYS A 3 2.36 -1.85 -21.14
N ILE A 4 3.07 -2.32 -20.12
CA ILE A 4 3.32 -1.58 -18.88
C ILE A 4 4.81 -1.25 -18.83
N PHE A 5 5.11 0.00 -18.57
CA PHE A 5 6.47 0.49 -18.43
C PHE A 5 6.69 1.04 -17.03
N PHE A 6 7.84 0.75 -16.46
CA PHE A 6 8.31 1.34 -15.20
C PHE A 6 9.72 1.90 -15.41
N ASN A 7 9.91 3.20 -15.22
CA ASN A 7 11.18 3.89 -15.50
C ASN A 7 11.76 3.53 -16.89
N ASN A 8 10.94 3.62 -17.94
CA ASN A 8 11.24 3.26 -19.33
C ASN A 8 11.55 1.78 -19.60
N ASN A 9 11.45 0.90 -18.60
CA ASN A 9 11.60 -0.54 -18.77
C ASN A 9 10.24 -1.19 -19.01
N LEU A 10 10.13 -1.99 -20.06
CA LEU A 10 8.92 -2.81 -20.31
C LEU A 10 8.87 -3.93 -19.27
N ILE A 11 7.80 -3.96 -18.46
CA ILE A 11 7.63 -4.93 -17.37
C ILE A 11 6.48 -5.91 -17.58
N SER A 12 5.68 -5.76 -18.63
CA SER A 12 4.46 -6.55 -18.84
C SER A 12 4.64 -8.06 -18.80
N ASN A 13 5.83 -8.54 -19.20
CA ASN A 13 6.12 -9.98 -19.32
C ASN A 13 7.18 -10.46 -18.32
N LEU A 14 7.58 -9.58 -17.39
CA LEU A 14 8.57 -9.96 -16.38
C LEU A 14 7.89 -10.76 -15.26
N PRO A 15 8.55 -11.75 -14.69
CA PRO A 15 8.08 -12.44 -13.51
C PRO A 15 8.06 -11.46 -12.29
N SER A 16 7.17 -11.71 -11.33
CA SER A 16 6.95 -10.82 -10.19
C SER A 16 8.20 -10.51 -9.37
N TYR A 17 9.11 -11.46 -9.23
CA TYR A 17 10.37 -11.25 -8.51
C TYR A 17 11.32 -10.27 -9.22
N GLU A 18 11.32 -10.24 -10.55
CA GLU A 18 12.10 -9.24 -11.33
C GLU A 18 11.46 -7.86 -11.22
N ILE A 19 10.13 -7.77 -11.32
CA ILE A 19 9.39 -6.52 -11.11
C ILE A 19 9.69 -5.96 -9.72
N SER A 20 9.70 -6.81 -8.69
CA SER A 20 10.06 -6.39 -7.32
C SER A 20 11.50 -5.86 -7.23
N LYS A 21 12.46 -6.45 -7.96
CA LYS A 21 13.87 -5.98 -8.01
C LYS A 21 14.01 -4.60 -8.63
N LEU A 22 13.10 -4.20 -9.52
CA LEU A 22 13.07 -2.86 -10.11
C LEU A 22 12.62 -1.77 -9.12
N GLY A 23 12.09 -2.17 -7.96
CA GLY A 23 11.64 -1.26 -6.91
C GLY A 23 10.11 -1.07 -6.88
N ILE A 24 9.34 -2.05 -7.34
CA ILE A 24 7.89 -2.07 -7.17
C ILE A 24 7.55 -2.97 -5.98
N GLY A 25 6.89 -2.39 -4.97
CA GLY A 25 6.35 -3.10 -3.81
C GLY A 25 4.83 -3.21 -3.93
N LEU A 26 4.27 -4.39 -3.70
CA LEU A 26 2.83 -4.64 -3.71
C LEU A 26 2.36 -5.13 -2.34
N VAL A 27 1.34 -4.50 -1.82
CA VAL A 27 0.53 -4.99 -0.70
C VAL A 27 -0.82 -5.40 -1.30
N PRO A 28 -1.01 -6.69 -1.60
CA PRO A 28 -2.27 -7.18 -2.15
C PRO A 28 -3.32 -7.30 -1.06
N GLU A 29 -4.58 -7.45 -1.46
CA GLU A 29 -5.67 -7.85 -0.59
C GLU A 29 -5.34 -9.14 0.18
N GLY A 30 -5.89 -9.28 1.40
CA GLY A 30 -5.83 -10.53 2.17
C GLY A 30 -4.61 -10.70 3.08
N ARG A 31 -3.98 -9.58 3.49
CA ARG A 31 -3.00 -9.57 4.60
C ARG A 31 -1.87 -10.60 4.44
N ARG A 32 -1.25 -10.71 3.29
CA ARG A 32 -0.26 -11.75 2.90
C ARG A 32 1.02 -11.70 3.75
N ILE A 33 0.96 -12.11 5.03
CA ILE A 33 2.11 -12.24 5.94
C ILE A 33 2.66 -13.69 5.94
N PHE A 34 3.88 -13.88 6.43
CA PHE A 34 4.45 -15.20 6.70
C PHE A 34 4.04 -15.63 8.11
N SER A 35 2.96 -16.38 8.23
CA SER A 35 2.29 -16.74 9.50
C SER A 35 3.16 -17.56 10.45
N ASN A 36 4.17 -18.23 9.94
CA ASN A 36 5.13 -19.05 10.69
C ASN A 36 6.40 -18.30 11.12
N LEU A 37 6.46 -16.99 10.86
CA LEU A 37 7.54 -16.12 11.29
C LEU A 37 7.05 -15.13 12.36
N THR A 38 7.96 -14.67 13.20
CA THR A 38 7.72 -13.54 14.10
C THR A 38 7.50 -12.25 13.31
N VAL A 39 7.05 -11.18 13.97
CA VAL A 39 6.92 -9.85 13.37
C VAL A 39 8.28 -9.37 12.84
N GLU A 40 9.34 -9.47 13.64
CA GLU A 40 10.69 -9.05 13.26
C GLU A 40 11.22 -9.86 12.07
N GLU A 41 11.07 -11.17 12.07
CA GLU A 41 11.50 -12.03 10.97
C GLU A 41 10.75 -11.70 9.68
N ASN A 42 9.43 -11.42 9.74
CA ASN A 42 8.67 -10.93 8.59
C ASN A 42 9.26 -9.65 8.00
N LEU A 43 9.73 -8.73 8.84
CA LEU A 43 10.34 -7.47 8.40
C LEU A 43 11.72 -7.70 7.78
N ILE A 44 12.56 -8.48 8.45
CA ILE A 44 13.97 -8.68 8.06
C ILE A 44 14.08 -9.49 6.77
N VAL A 45 13.23 -10.51 6.56
CA VAL A 45 13.29 -11.37 5.36
C VAL A 45 13.12 -10.58 4.07
N ALA A 46 12.43 -9.43 4.11
CA ALA A 46 12.20 -8.56 2.96
C ALA A 46 13.20 -7.40 2.85
N PHE A 47 14.09 -7.25 3.82
CA PHE A 47 14.95 -6.07 3.91
C PHE A 47 15.88 -5.92 2.70
N ARG A 48 15.87 -4.72 2.15
CA ARG A 48 16.87 -4.22 1.20
C ARG A 48 17.45 -2.91 1.74
N LYS A 49 18.74 -2.68 1.54
CA LYS A 49 19.40 -1.45 1.99
C LYS A 49 18.75 -0.21 1.36
N GLY A 50 18.41 0.79 2.20
CA GLY A 50 17.80 2.05 1.75
C GLY A 50 17.29 2.89 2.91
N TYR A 51 16.34 3.79 2.63
CA TYR A 51 15.75 4.68 3.63
C TYR A 51 14.98 3.91 4.72
N TRP A 52 14.18 2.91 4.31
CA TRP A 52 13.35 2.12 5.22
C TRP A 52 14.19 1.01 5.86
N ASP A 53 14.50 1.17 7.12
CA ASP A 53 15.14 0.20 7.98
C ASP A 53 14.24 -0.15 9.17
N LEU A 54 14.66 -1.12 9.98
CA LEU A 54 13.88 -1.57 11.13
C LEU A 54 13.58 -0.43 12.12
N ASN A 55 14.52 0.50 12.32
CA ASN A 55 14.33 1.63 13.25
C ASN A 55 13.22 2.58 12.74
N LYS A 56 13.21 2.89 11.46
CA LYS A 56 12.16 3.73 10.86
C LYS A 56 10.80 3.04 10.85
N ILE A 57 10.78 1.73 10.58
CA ILE A 57 9.54 0.94 10.69
C ILE A 57 9.00 0.97 12.12
N LYS A 58 9.83 0.79 13.13
CA LYS A 58 9.42 0.88 14.55
C LYS A 58 8.80 2.25 14.89
N GLN A 59 9.32 3.34 14.31
CA GLN A 59 8.82 4.69 14.56
C GLN A 59 7.42 4.91 13.98
N ILE A 60 7.15 4.43 12.75
CA ILE A 60 5.87 4.67 12.09
C ILE A 60 4.82 3.57 12.36
N PHE A 61 5.25 2.41 12.88
CA PHE A 61 4.38 1.30 13.28
C PHE A 61 4.63 0.93 14.76
N PRO A 62 4.28 1.80 15.72
CA PRO A 62 4.58 1.54 17.14
C PRO A 62 3.96 0.26 17.67
N ARG A 63 2.74 -0.10 17.21
CA ARG A 63 2.09 -1.38 17.56
C ARG A 63 2.92 -2.61 17.18
N LEU A 64 3.58 -2.57 16.03
CA LEU A 64 4.47 -3.66 15.61
C LEU A 64 5.77 -3.66 16.42
N SER A 65 6.27 -2.47 16.77
CA SER A 65 7.48 -2.31 17.59
C SER A 65 7.35 -3.00 18.95
N GLU A 66 6.17 -2.96 19.56
CA GLU A 66 5.87 -3.62 20.84
C GLU A 66 5.75 -5.15 20.73
N ARG A 67 5.66 -5.69 19.52
CA ARG A 67 5.32 -7.10 19.24
C ARG A 67 6.36 -7.83 18.40
N LEU A 68 7.58 -7.33 18.28
CA LEU A 68 8.60 -7.87 17.37
C LEU A 68 8.87 -9.35 17.52
N THR A 69 8.86 -9.84 18.75
CA THR A 69 9.11 -11.27 19.07
C THR A 69 7.86 -12.15 19.00
N GLN A 70 6.67 -11.56 18.81
CA GLN A 70 5.44 -12.32 18.70
C GLN A 70 5.34 -13.01 17.33
N MET A 71 4.74 -14.19 17.33
CA MET A 71 4.37 -14.88 16.09
C MET A 71 3.32 -14.05 15.32
N SER A 72 3.54 -13.83 14.04
CA SER A 72 2.69 -12.94 13.24
C SER A 72 1.25 -13.44 13.06
N ASN A 73 1.01 -14.75 13.18
CA ASN A 73 -0.34 -15.33 13.16
C ASN A 73 -1.17 -14.98 14.41
N SER A 74 -0.54 -14.57 15.52
CA SER A 74 -1.22 -14.14 16.75
C SER A 74 -1.66 -12.67 16.72
N LEU A 75 -1.26 -11.91 15.72
CA LEU A 75 -1.64 -10.53 15.54
C LEU A 75 -3.11 -10.38 15.15
N SER A 76 -3.74 -9.28 15.58
CA SER A 76 -5.05 -8.89 15.05
C SER A 76 -4.98 -8.64 13.54
N GLY A 77 -6.12 -8.75 12.84
CA GLY A 77 -6.16 -8.52 11.39
C GLY A 77 -5.63 -7.16 10.95
N GLY A 78 -5.81 -6.12 11.78
CA GLY A 78 -5.25 -4.79 11.50
C GLY A 78 -3.74 -4.73 11.67
N GLU A 79 -3.19 -5.38 12.70
CA GLU A 79 -1.74 -5.49 12.91
C GLU A 79 -1.08 -6.33 11.81
N GLN A 80 -1.76 -7.39 11.34
CA GLN A 80 -1.29 -8.17 10.19
C GLN A 80 -1.22 -7.32 8.92
N GLN A 81 -2.21 -6.44 8.70
CA GLN A 81 -2.20 -5.51 7.57
C GLN A 81 -1.06 -4.49 7.70
N MET A 82 -0.86 -3.93 8.89
CA MET A 82 0.29 -3.06 9.16
C MET A 82 1.61 -3.78 8.90
N LEU A 83 1.74 -5.05 9.30
CA LEU A 83 2.92 -5.86 9.05
C LEU A 83 3.16 -6.09 7.55
N ALA A 84 2.11 -6.33 6.77
CA ALA A 84 2.22 -6.48 5.32
C ALA A 84 2.73 -5.19 4.64
N ILE A 85 2.22 -4.02 5.06
CA ILE A 85 2.69 -2.71 4.58
C ILE A 85 4.14 -2.49 5.01
N ALA A 86 4.46 -2.67 6.29
CA ALA A 86 5.80 -2.47 6.85
C ALA A 86 6.84 -3.36 6.16
N ARG A 87 6.53 -4.65 5.96
CA ARG A 87 7.39 -5.58 5.24
C ARG A 87 7.64 -5.13 3.80
N THR A 88 6.62 -4.62 3.13
CA THR A 88 6.78 -4.11 1.76
C THR A 88 7.67 -2.88 1.73
N LEU A 89 7.57 -1.97 2.71
CA LEU A 89 8.47 -0.81 2.85
C LEU A 89 9.91 -1.24 3.08
N MET A 90 10.16 -2.33 3.83
CA MET A 90 11.52 -2.87 4.04
C MET A 90 12.22 -3.30 2.74
N THR A 91 11.49 -3.46 1.64
CA THR A 91 12.10 -3.66 0.31
C THR A 91 12.63 -2.37 -0.31
N ASN A 92 12.43 -1.23 0.34
CA ASN A 92 12.79 0.12 -0.15
C ASN A 92 12.23 0.41 -1.56
N PRO A 93 10.90 0.32 -1.76
CA PRO A 93 10.30 0.46 -3.06
C PRO A 93 10.33 1.92 -3.55
N LYS A 94 10.48 2.10 -4.87
CA LYS A 94 10.25 3.38 -5.56
C LYS A 94 8.76 3.62 -5.82
N LEU A 95 8.01 2.54 -6.02
CA LEU A 95 6.57 2.53 -6.21
C LEU A 95 5.95 1.53 -5.23
N LEU A 96 5.07 2.00 -4.36
CA LEU A 96 4.25 1.19 -3.47
C LEU A 96 2.83 1.09 -4.04
N ILE A 97 2.37 -0.13 -4.24
CA ILE A 97 1.00 -0.41 -4.67
C ILE A 97 0.24 -0.98 -3.46
N LEU A 98 -0.86 -0.32 -3.09
CA LEU A 98 -1.74 -0.71 -2.00
C LEU A 98 -3.11 -1.08 -2.59
N ASP A 99 -3.43 -2.35 -2.55
CA ASP A 99 -4.69 -2.87 -3.08
C ASP A 99 -5.63 -3.23 -1.94
N GLU A 100 -6.68 -2.40 -1.76
CA GLU A 100 -7.68 -2.49 -0.69
C GLU A 100 -7.07 -2.64 0.73
N ALA A 101 -6.00 -1.88 0.99
CA ALA A 101 -5.19 -2.01 2.21
C ALA A 101 -5.95 -1.67 3.50
N THR A 102 -7.16 -1.09 3.42
CA THR A 102 -7.97 -0.71 4.59
C THR A 102 -9.28 -1.48 4.72
N GLU A 103 -9.54 -2.45 3.82
CA GLU A 103 -10.77 -3.22 3.83
C GLU A 103 -10.90 -4.16 5.04
N GLY A 104 -12.12 -4.29 5.56
CA GLY A 104 -12.41 -5.18 6.70
C GLY A 104 -11.75 -4.77 8.02
N LEU A 105 -11.22 -3.55 8.13
CA LEU A 105 -10.59 -3.06 9.36
C LEU A 105 -11.54 -2.19 10.19
N SER A 106 -11.33 -2.22 11.52
CA SER A 106 -12.03 -1.31 12.42
C SER A 106 -11.70 0.15 12.09
N PRO A 107 -12.61 1.10 12.38
CA PRO A 107 -12.42 2.52 12.06
C PRO A 107 -11.10 3.10 12.62
N ASN A 108 -10.73 2.72 13.84
CA ASN A 108 -9.49 3.21 14.49
C ASN A 108 -8.24 2.74 13.75
N ILE A 109 -8.14 1.45 13.45
CA ILE A 109 -7.02 0.85 12.74
C ILE A 109 -6.93 1.42 11.31
N ARG A 110 -8.07 1.57 10.65
CA ARG A 110 -8.14 2.20 9.34
C ARG A 110 -7.57 3.62 9.34
N ASN A 111 -7.98 4.45 10.30
CA ASN A 111 -7.47 5.82 10.42
C ASN A 111 -5.96 5.85 10.67
N GLU A 112 -5.44 4.91 11.47
CA GLU A 112 -4.00 4.76 11.73
C GLU A 112 -3.25 4.43 10.42
N ILE A 113 -3.75 3.48 9.63
CA ILE A 113 -3.16 3.13 8.32
C ILE A 113 -3.18 4.35 7.36
N TRP A 114 -4.28 5.12 7.31
CA TRP A 114 -4.33 6.34 6.50
C TRP A 114 -3.28 7.37 6.92
N THR A 115 -3.04 7.52 8.22
CA THR A 115 -1.97 8.37 8.75
C THR A 115 -0.60 7.88 8.30
N ILE A 116 -0.36 6.58 8.41
CA ILE A 116 0.89 5.95 7.95
C ILE A 116 1.10 6.15 6.45
N ILE A 117 0.08 5.96 5.61
CA ILE A 117 0.16 6.20 4.16
C ILE A 117 0.52 7.67 3.88
N SER A 118 -0.06 8.61 4.62
CA SER A 118 0.27 10.03 4.51
C SER A 118 1.72 10.33 4.87
N GLU A 119 2.27 9.65 5.89
CA GLU A 119 3.68 9.79 6.26
C GLU A 119 4.62 9.17 5.22
N ILE A 120 4.25 8.02 4.65
CA ILE A 120 5.00 7.38 3.55
C ILE A 120 5.04 8.31 2.32
N LYS A 121 3.92 8.95 1.98
CA LYS A 121 3.84 9.91 0.86
C LYS A 121 4.81 11.07 1.00
N LYS A 122 5.15 11.51 2.21
CA LYS A 122 6.14 12.57 2.47
C LYS A 122 7.60 12.15 2.16
N LYS A 123 7.82 10.89 1.85
CA LYS A 123 9.11 10.33 1.47
C LYS A 123 9.12 10.07 -0.04
N ASP A 124 10.27 9.91 -0.63
CA ASP A 124 10.41 9.71 -2.09
C ASP A 124 9.89 8.34 -2.57
N VAL A 125 8.64 8.03 -2.21
CA VAL A 125 7.93 6.81 -2.63
C VAL A 125 6.66 7.21 -3.37
N SER A 126 6.57 6.84 -4.64
CA SER A 126 5.31 6.95 -5.38
C SER A 126 4.31 5.92 -4.86
N ILE A 127 3.03 6.29 -4.76
CA ILE A 127 2.00 5.40 -4.25
C ILE A 127 0.87 5.27 -5.28
N ILE A 128 0.52 4.03 -5.64
CA ILE A 128 -0.77 3.71 -6.26
C ILE A 128 -1.63 3.09 -5.18
N LEU A 129 -2.80 3.68 -4.98
CA LEU A 129 -3.74 3.26 -3.94
C LEU A 129 -5.10 2.94 -4.56
N VAL A 130 -5.58 1.73 -4.35
CA VAL A 130 -6.93 1.28 -4.68
C VAL A 130 -7.69 1.11 -3.36
N ASP A 131 -8.77 1.86 -3.18
CA ASP A 131 -9.60 1.77 -1.99
C ASP A 131 -10.97 2.41 -2.23
N LYS A 132 -11.98 2.04 -1.45
CA LYS A 132 -13.36 2.56 -1.54
C LYS A 132 -13.60 3.84 -0.72
N TYR A 133 -12.70 4.21 0.16
CA TYR A 133 -12.86 5.38 1.05
C TYR A 133 -12.51 6.68 0.34
N LEU A 134 -13.35 7.09 -0.60
CA LEU A 134 -13.14 8.26 -1.47
C LEU A 134 -12.71 9.52 -0.73
N ASN A 135 -13.34 9.85 0.40
CA ASN A 135 -13.00 11.05 1.18
C ASN A 135 -11.57 11.02 1.71
N LYS A 136 -11.05 9.85 2.08
CA LYS A 136 -9.66 9.67 2.52
C LYS A 136 -8.69 9.78 1.34
N ILE A 137 -9.04 9.12 0.23
CA ILE A 137 -8.24 9.19 -1.01
C ILE A 137 -8.12 10.64 -1.49
N LYS A 138 -9.24 11.40 -1.52
CA LYS A 138 -9.24 12.83 -1.94
C LYS A 138 -8.30 13.70 -1.12
N GLN A 139 -8.08 13.38 0.16
CA GLN A 139 -7.19 14.14 1.05
C GLN A 139 -5.71 13.93 0.74
N ILE A 140 -5.34 12.77 0.21
CA ILE A 140 -3.92 12.41 0.04
C ILE A 140 -3.49 12.26 -1.42
N ALA A 141 -4.42 11.99 -2.35
CA ALA A 141 -4.07 11.75 -3.74
C ALA A 141 -3.70 13.04 -4.47
N ASP A 142 -2.72 12.97 -5.37
CA ASP A 142 -2.38 14.04 -6.31
C ASP A 142 -3.21 13.93 -7.60
N LYS A 143 -3.57 12.69 -7.97
CA LYS A 143 -4.40 12.38 -9.14
C LYS A 143 -5.29 11.18 -8.86
N LEU A 144 -6.49 11.20 -9.40
CA LEU A 144 -7.48 10.13 -9.30
C LEU A 144 -7.77 9.54 -10.68
N TYR A 145 -8.07 8.26 -10.68
CA TYR A 145 -8.60 7.53 -11.83
C TYR A 145 -9.84 6.76 -11.40
N ILE A 146 -10.90 6.83 -12.18
CA ILE A 146 -12.08 5.98 -12.00
C ILE A 146 -12.09 4.99 -13.15
N LEU A 147 -12.09 3.72 -12.79
CA LEU A 147 -12.22 2.62 -13.73
C LEU A 147 -13.65 2.11 -13.71
N ASP A 148 -14.26 1.98 -14.87
CA ASP A 148 -15.57 1.37 -15.05
C ASP A 148 -15.50 0.36 -16.19
N ARG A 149 -15.90 -0.88 -15.92
CA ARG A 149 -15.91 -1.99 -16.90
C ARG A 149 -14.60 -2.20 -17.65
N GLY A 150 -13.47 -1.99 -16.96
CA GLY A 150 -12.13 -2.15 -17.52
C GLY A 150 -11.61 -0.95 -18.32
N GLU A 151 -12.35 0.15 -18.36
CA GLU A 151 -11.96 1.37 -19.05
C GLU A 151 -11.72 2.52 -18.06
N ASN A 152 -10.88 3.48 -18.45
CA ASN A 152 -10.69 4.72 -17.71
C ASN A 152 -11.87 5.66 -17.98
N ALA A 153 -12.87 5.63 -17.11
CA ALA A 153 -14.09 6.42 -17.24
C ALA A 153 -13.88 7.91 -16.89
N TRP A 154 -12.95 8.21 -15.97
CA TRP A 154 -12.58 9.56 -15.60
C TRP A 154 -11.21 9.59 -14.96
N ASN A 155 -10.47 10.69 -15.15
CA ASN A 155 -9.27 10.97 -14.37
C ASN A 155 -9.06 12.47 -14.20
N GLY A 156 -8.43 12.86 -13.08
CA GLY A 156 -8.17 14.27 -12.79
C GLY A 156 -7.62 14.51 -11.39
N LYS A 157 -7.43 15.78 -11.04
CA LYS A 157 -7.09 16.18 -9.66
C LYS A 157 -8.30 15.97 -8.75
N PRO A 158 -8.10 15.67 -7.46
CA PRO A 158 -9.19 15.50 -6.49
C PRO A 158 -10.18 16.66 -6.44
N SER A 159 -9.70 17.89 -6.64
CA SER A 159 -10.53 19.11 -6.68
C SER A 159 -11.51 19.18 -7.87
N LEU A 160 -11.27 18.41 -8.93
CA LEU A 160 -12.12 18.36 -10.12
C LEU A 160 -13.17 17.24 -10.05
N LEU A 161 -13.14 16.40 -9.00
CA LEU A 161 -14.09 15.31 -8.82
C LEU A 161 -15.39 15.86 -8.24
N THR A 162 -16.38 16.11 -9.10
CA THR A 162 -17.72 16.62 -8.71
C THR A 162 -18.63 15.51 -8.24
N ASP A 163 -19.67 15.88 -7.47
CA ASP A 163 -20.71 14.93 -7.02
C ASP A 163 -21.43 14.25 -8.19
N GLN A 164 -21.56 14.94 -9.33
CA GLN A 164 -22.14 14.34 -10.54
C GLN A 164 -21.30 13.19 -11.07
N ILE A 165 -19.96 13.33 -11.07
CA ILE A 165 -19.04 12.27 -11.50
C ILE A 165 -19.11 11.11 -10.52
N VAL A 166 -19.10 11.40 -9.20
CA VAL A 166 -19.21 10.38 -8.14
C VAL A 166 -20.51 9.58 -8.30
N LYS A 167 -21.66 10.25 -8.40
CA LYS A 167 -22.97 9.58 -8.60
C LYS A 167 -23.03 8.75 -9.87
N LYS A 168 -22.36 9.22 -10.94
CA LYS A 168 -22.38 8.52 -12.24
C LYS A 168 -21.59 7.21 -12.24
N TYR A 169 -20.44 7.17 -11.55
CA TYR A 169 -19.48 6.07 -11.71
C TYR A 169 -19.21 5.27 -10.43
N LEU A 170 -19.46 5.82 -9.26
CA LEU A 170 -19.11 5.16 -7.99
C LEU A 170 -20.32 4.66 -7.19
N SER A 171 -21.56 4.85 -7.71
CA SER A 171 -22.81 4.33 -7.11
C SER A 171 -22.92 4.56 -5.58
N VAL A 172 -22.50 5.74 -5.10
CA VAL A 172 -22.50 6.14 -3.68
C VAL A 172 -23.66 7.12 -3.44
#